data_beb63323cfc90fa3e0328cb55ed1ae24
#
_entry.id   beb63323cfc90fa3e0328cb55ed1ae24
#
_cell.length_a   1.000
_cell.length_b   1.000
_cell.length_c   1.000
_cell.angle_alpha   90.00
_cell.angle_beta   90.00
_cell.angle_gamma   90.00
#
_symmetry.space_group_name_H-M   'P 1'
#
loop_
_entity.id
_entity.type
_entity.pdbx_description
1 polymer ?
#
loop_
_entity_poly.entity_id
_entity_poly.type
_entity_poly.pdbx_seq_one_letter_code
_entity_poly.pdbx_strand_id
1 'polypeptide(L)'
;MRAIIIEDEKPSARRLNRMLEVLNITPEVMLHSVEESVEYLLHHPAPDLIFLDIQLSDGLSFEIFDQVPVDSAIIFTTAYDEYALKAFKLNSIDYLLKPIDEEELKAAVGRFEARFRESEKKQFIDFNEVAKLLGNPITHNYKSRYTAKVGEHLKLFHTDAIKLFYSENKGTYLNLENGRNYLIDSKLESLMEELDPKQFFRIS
;
A
#
# COMPACT_ATOMS: atom_id res chain seq x y z
N MET A 1 -23.57 -5.87 8.16
CA MET A 1 -22.27 -5.56 7.53
C MET A 1 -22.53 -5.31 6.05
N ARG A 2 -22.20 -4.11 5.59
CA ARG A 2 -22.33 -3.69 4.19
C ARG A 2 -20.95 -3.78 3.56
N ALA A 3 -20.82 -4.56 2.50
CA ALA A 3 -19.55 -4.71 1.78
C ALA A 3 -19.74 -4.34 0.30
N ILE A 4 -18.68 -3.82 -0.34
CA ILE A 4 -18.63 -3.57 -1.77
C ILE A 4 -17.33 -4.12 -2.36
N ILE A 5 -17.34 -4.36 -3.67
CA ILE A 5 -16.15 -4.75 -4.44
C ILE A 5 -15.86 -3.64 -5.45
N ILE A 6 -14.62 -3.20 -5.55
CA ILE A 6 -14.11 -2.27 -6.57
C ILE A 6 -13.01 -3.00 -7.32
N GLU A 7 -13.32 -3.40 -8.56
CA GLU A 7 -12.49 -4.27 -9.39
C GLU A 7 -12.88 -4.11 -10.86
N ASP A 8 -11.98 -3.67 -11.72
CA ASP A 8 -12.28 -3.42 -13.13
C ASP A 8 -12.44 -4.71 -13.95
N GLU A 9 -11.72 -5.77 -13.60
CA GLU A 9 -11.86 -7.07 -14.22
C GLU A 9 -13.13 -7.81 -13.73
N LYS A 10 -14.21 -7.76 -14.52
CA LYS A 10 -15.48 -8.44 -14.18
C LYS A 10 -15.36 -9.93 -13.81
N PRO A 11 -14.49 -10.75 -14.45
CA PRO A 11 -14.27 -12.13 -14.02
C PRO A 11 -13.67 -12.23 -12.61
N SER A 12 -12.72 -11.36 -12.27
CA SER A 12 -12.07 -11.29 -10.95
C SER A 12 -13.07 -10.86 -9.89
N ALA A 13 -13.85 -9.80 -10.14
CA ALA A 13 -14.92 -9.35 -9.26
C ALA A 13 -15.94 -10.45 -8.95
N ARG A 14 -16.39 -11.18 -9.99
CA ARG A 14 -17.34 -12.31 -9.82
C ARG A 14 -16.73 -13.48 -9.08
N ARG A 15 -15.44 -13.76 -9.26
CA ARG A 15 -14.75 -14.80 -8.49
C ARG A 15 -14.70 -14.42 -7.01
N LEU A 16 -14.27 -13.21 -6.71
CA LEU A 16 -14.22 -12.70 -5.34
C LEU A 16 -15.62 -12.73 -4.69
N ASN A 17 -16.65 -12.27 -5.40
CA ASN A 17 -18.03 -12.32 -4.91
C ASN A 17 -18.44 -13.74 -4.49
N ARG A 18 -18.18 -14.76 -5.32
CA ARG A 18 -18.49 -16.16 -4.99
C ARG A 18 -17.73 -16.65 -3.75
N MET A 19 -16.46 -16.26 -3.59
CA MET A 19 -15.66 -16.61 -2.42
C MET A 19 -16.22 -15.96 -1.16
N LEU A 20 -16.69 -14.72 -1.26
CA LEU A 20 -17.33 -13.97 -0.16
C LEU A 20 -18.69 -14.56 0.22
N GLU A 21 -19.48 -15.02 -0.75
CA GLU A 21 -20.76 -15.72 -0.50
C GLU A 21 -20.57 -16.98 0.36
N VAL A 22 -19.47 -17.72 0.17
CA VAL A 22 -19.11 -18.87 1.03
C VAL A 22 -18.86 -18.44 2.48
N LEU A 23 -18.38 -17.21 2.67
CA LEU A 23 -18.17 -16.61 3.99
C LEU A 23 -19.42 -15.87 4.54
N ASN A 24 -20.60 -16.05 3.89
CA ASN A 24 -21.85 -15.37 4.19
C ASN A 24 -21.77 -13.83 4.08
N ILE A 25 -20.91 -13.32 3.19
CA ILE A 25 -20.80 -11.93 2.85
C ILE A 25 -21.36 -11.73 1.44
N THR A 26 -22.40 -10.91 1.32
CA THR A 26 -22.98 -10.56 0.03
C THR A 26 -22.68 -9.09 -0.25
N PRO A 27 -21.74 -8.77 -1.15
CA PRO A 27 -21.46 -7.39 -1.55
C PRO A 27 -22.70 -6.73 -2.16
N GLU A 28 -22.96 -5.48 -1.77
CA GLU A 28 -24.12 -4.72 -2.25
C GLU A 28 -23.97 -4.32 -3.72
N VAL A 29 -22.73 -4.05 -4.14
CA VAL A 29 -22.41 -3.63 -5.50
C VAL A 29 -20.98 -4.03 -5.86
N MET A 30 -20.75 -4.21 -7.16
CA MET A 30 -19.43 -4.33 -7.77
C MET A 30 -19.23 -3.15 -8.70
N LEU A 31 -18.25 -2.32 -8.43
CA LEU A 31 -17.87 -1.12 -9.17
C LEU A 31 -16.60 -1.42 -9.97
N HIS A 32 -16.44 -0.77 -11.14
CA HIS A 32 -15.44 -1.19 -12.10
C HIS A 32 -14.45 -0.09 -12.51
N SER A 33 -14.53 1.09 -11.87
CA SER A 33 -13.64 2.21 -12.17
C SER A 33 -13.50 3.14 -10.96
N VAL A 34 -12.52 4.03 -11.00
CA VAL A 34 -12.39 5.14 -10.04
C VAL A 34 -13.64 6.03 -10.11
N GLU A 35 -14.06 6.40 -11.33
CA GLU A 35 -15.22 7.28 -11.53
C GLU A 35 -16.51 6.69 -10.93
N GLU A 36 -16.86 5.44 -11.26
CA GLU A 36 -18.02 4.75 -10.67
C GLU A 36 -17.96 4.70 -9.15
N SER A 37 -16.76 4.46 -8.61
CA SER A 37 -16.54 4.34 -7.18
C SER A 37 -16.73 5.66 -6.45
N VAL A 38 -16.21 6.75 -7.01
CA VAL A 38 -16.40 8.10 -6.48
C VAL A 38 -17.89 8.47 -6.51
N GLU A 39 -18.57 8.26 -7.64
CA GLU A 39 -20.00 8.56 -7.77
C GLU A 39 -20.82 7.76 -6.75
N TYR A 40 -20.55 6.46 -6.61
CA TYR A 40 -21.26 5.62 -5.65
C TYR A 40 -21.05 6.12 -4.20
N LEU A 41 -19.80 6.34 -3.80
CA LEU A 41 -19.45 6.73 -2.43
C LEU A 41 -19.95 8.13 -2.05
N LEU A 42 -20.12 9.03 -3.01
CA LEU A 42 -20.71 10.35 -2.78
C LEU A 42 -22.22 10.29 -2.52
N HIS A 43 -22.93 9.33 -3.11
CA HIS A 43 -24.39 9.28 -3.09
C HIS A 43 -24.98 8.19 -2.18
N HIS A 44 -24.15 7.32 -1.62
CA HIS A 44 -24.59 6.23 -0.77
C HIS A 44 -23.90 6.29 0.60
N PRO A 45 -24.52 5.75 1.65
CA PRO A 45 -23.87 5.63 2.96
C PRO A 45 -22.60 4.79 2.83
N ALA A 46 -21.56 5.17 3.60
CA ALA A 46 -20.28 4.45 3.59
C ALA A 46 -20.48 2.95 3.90
N PRO A 47 -19.91 2.04 3.10
CA PRO A 47 -19.90 0.62 3.43
C PRO A 47 -19.00 0.34 4.64
N ASP A 48 -19.25 -0.77 5.34
CA ASP A 48 -18.39 -1.19 6.45
C ASP A 48 -17.03 -1.72 5.94
N LEU A 49 -17.04 -2.36 4.75
CA LEU A 49 -15.87 -3.00 4.16
C LEU A 49 -15.82 -2.80 2.64
N ILE A 50 -14.65 -2.44 2.14
CA ILE A 50 -14.35 -2.34 0.71
C ILE A 50 -13.26 -3.35 0.34
N PHE A 51 -13.54 -4.23 -0.62
CA PHE A 51 -12.51 -4.98 -1.33
C PHE A 51 -12.09 -4.15 -2.54
N LEU A 52 -10.83 -3.75 -2.59
CA LEU A 52 -10.36 -2.71 -3.51
C LEU A 52 -9.14 -3.19 -4.30
N ASP A 53 -9.27 -3.29 -5.63
CA ASP A 53 -8.07 -3.40 -6.46
C ASP A 53 -7.29 -2.09 -6.45
N ILE A 54 -5.99 -2.19 -6.44
CA ILE A 54 -5.10 -1.02 -6.49
C ILE A 54 -5.09 -0.39 -7.87
N GLN A 55 -5.09 -1.22 -8.92
CA GLN A 55 -5.05 -0.73 -10.29
C GLN A 55 -6.39 -0.98 -10.98
N LEU A 56 -7.04 0.11 -11.34
CA LEU A 56 -8.27 0.11 -12.12
C LEU A 56 -7.99 0.59 -13.54
N SER A 57 -8.90 0.32 -14.47
CA SER A 57 -8.73 0.66 -15.89
C SER A 57 -8.57 2.16 -16.17
N ASP A 58 -9.08 3.01 -15.30
CA ASP A 58 -9.08 4.46 -15.41
C ASP A 58 -8.11 5.18 -14.45
N GLY A 59 -7.37 4.44 -13.61
CA GLY A 59 -6.39 5.04 -12.70
C GLY A 59 -6.04 4.16 -11.49
N LEU A 60 -5.31 4.72 -10.56
CA LEU A 60 -5.05 4.08 -9.29
C LEU A 60 -6.23 4.29 -8.34
N SER A 61 -6.68 3.24 -7.67
CA SER A 61 -7.80 3.33 -6.72
C SER A 61 -7.55 4.31 -5.56
N PHE A 62 -6.31 4.69 -5.31
CA PHE A 62 -5.95 5.74 -4.35
C PHE A 62 -6.57 7.10 -4.71
N GLU A 63 -6.82 7.37 -5.98
CA GLU A 63 -7.45 8.60 -6.47
C GLU A 63 -8.91 8.77 -5.97
N ILE A 64 -9.54 7.67 -5.54
CA ILE A 64 -10.86 7.71 -4.89
C ILE A 64 -10.78 8.51 -3.59
N PHE A 65 -9.72 8.29 -2.79
CA PHE A 65 -9.53 8.92 -1.48
C PHE A 65 -9.21 10.42 -1.57
N ASP A 66 -8.71 10.87 -2.72
CA ASP A 66 -8.49 12.29 -2.99
C ASP A 66 -9.80 13.04 -3.28
N GLN A 67 -10.85 12.32 -3.70
CA GLN A 67 -12.10 12.90 -4.15
C GLN A 67 -13.23 12.73 -3.15
N VAL A 68 -13.22 11.65 -2.35
CA VAL A 68 -14.26 11.38 -1.35
C VAL A 68 -13.65 10.92 -0.03
N PRO A 69 -14.22 11.36 1.12
CA PRO A 69 -13.83 10.79 2.40
C PRO A 69 -14.33 9.34 2.48
N VAL A 70 -13.42 8.40 2.81
CA VAL A 70 -13.73 6.98 2.94
C VAL A 70 -13.46 6.54 4.37
N ASP A 71 -14.52 6.33 5.14
CA ASP A 71 -14.46 5.85 6.54
C ASP A 71 -14.61 4.32 6.65
N SER A 72 -14.55 3.63 5.51
CA SER A 72 -14.70 2.19 5.42
C SER A 72 -13.40 1.46 5.73
N ALA A 73 -13.49 0.25 6.26
CA ALA A 73 -12.37 -0.67 6.30
C ALA A 73 -12.01 -1.13 4.88
N ILE A 74 -10.72 -1.29 4.58
CA ILE A 74 -10.25 -1.67 3.25
C ILE A 74 -9.42 -2.94 3.32
N ILE A 75 -9.75 -3.88 2.44
CA ILE A 75 -8.91 -5.03 2.10
C ILE A 75 -8.49 -4.83 0.64
N PHE A 76 -7.22 -4.58 0.42
CA PHE A 76 -6.69 -4.47 -0.94
C PHE A 76 -6.58 -5.83 -1.61
N THR A 77 -6.90 -5.85 -2.91
CA THR A 77 -6.69 -7.02 -3.79
C THR A 77 -5.89 -6.57 -5.00
N THR A 78 -4.80 -7.22 -5.34
CA THR A 78 -3.98 -6.78 -6.47
C THR A 78 -3.07 -7.89 -7.01
N ALA A 79 -2.65 -7.76 -8.26
CA ALA A 79 -1.64 -8.62 -8.87
C ALA A 79 -0.19 -8.18 -8.53
N TYR A 80 0.01 -7.03 -7.89
CA TYR A 80 1.32 -6.41 -7.69
C TYR A 80 1.75 -6.46 -6.23
N ASP A 81 2.85 -7.15 -5.96
CA ASP A 81 3.46 -7.28 -4.64
C ASP A 81 4.18 -6.00 -4.16
N GLU A 82 4.62 -5.16 -5.08
CA GLU A 82 5.34 -3.91 -4.77
C GLU A 82 4.50 -2.86 -4.02
N TYR A 83 3.17 -2.93 -4.11
CA TYR A 83 2.26 -2.03 -3.39
C TYR A 83 1.92 -2.50 -1.96
N ALA A 84 2.31 -3.71 -1.57
CA ALA A 84 2.07 -4.23 -0.23
C ALA A 84 2.62 -3.30 0.86
N LEU A 85 3.83 -2.74 0.65
CA LEU A 85 4.44 -1.76 1.57
C LEU A 85 3.68 -0.44 1.66
N LYS A 86 2.98 -0.03 0.60
CA LYS A 86 2.13 1.16 0.61
C LYS A 86 0.81 0.90 1.33
N ALA A 87 0.19 -0.26 1.10
CA ALA A 87 -1.02 -0.68 1.78
C ALA A 87 -0.83 -0.79 3.30
N PHE A 88 0.31 -1.32 3.76
CA PHE A 88 0.65 -1.35 5.19
C PHE A 88 0.74 0.03 5.84
N LYS A 89 1.16 1.06 5.10
CA LYS A 89 1.19 2.45 5.59
C LYS A 89 -0.20 3.06 5.71
N LEU A 90 -1.19 2.51 5.01
CA LEU A 90 -2.56 2.99 4.94
C LEU A 90 -3.46 2.45 6.06
N ASN A 91 -2.91 1.69 7.03
CA ASN A 91 -3.71 1.01 8.05
C ASN A 91 -4.86 0.17 7.44
N SER A 92 -4.69 -0.32 6.19
CA SER A 92 -5.63 -1.28 5.63
C SER A 92 -5.77 -2.47 6.57
N ILE A 93 -6.92 -3.10 6.53
CA ILE A 93 -7.15 -4.33 7.32
C ILE A 93 -6.22 -5.42 6.81
N ASP A 94 -6.09 -5.51 5.49
CA ASP A 94 -5.28 -6.53 4.86
C ASP A 94 -4.93 -6.22 3.40
N TYR A 95 -4.12 -7.10 2.83
CA TYR A 95 -3.64 -7.03 1.46
C TYR A 95 -3.56 -8.44 0.87
N LEU A 96 -4.32 -8.70 -0.19
CA LEU A 96 -4.42 -10.02 -0.82
C LEU A 96 -3.83 -9.98 -2.22
N LEU A 97 -2.91 -10.89 -2.50
CA LEU A 97 -2.35 -11.04 -3.86
C LEU A 97 -3.29 -11.88 -4.74
N LYS A 98 -3.44 -11.46 -5.99
CA LYS A 98 -4.11 -12.26 -7.03
C LYS A 98 -3.14 -13.33 -7.56
N PRO A 99 -3.59 -14.57 -7.75
CA PRO A 99 -4.96 -15.07 -7.55
C PRO A 99 -5.28 -15.24 -6.06
N ILE A 100 -6.38 -14.64 -5.60
CA ILE A 100 -6.77 -14.65 -4.19
C ILE A 100 -6.97 -16.09 -3.71
N ASP A 101 -6.30 -16.42 -2.61
CA ASP A 101 -6.45 -17.68 -1.88
C ASP A 101 -7.64 -17.62 -0.91
N GLU A 102 -8.38 -18.72 -0.79
CA GLU A 102 -9.59 -18.79 0.06
C GLU A 102 -9.27 -18.66 1.54
N GLU A 103 -8.18 -19.26 2.01
CA GLU A 103 -7.79 -19.18 3.42
C GLU A 103 -7.25 -17.79 3.78
N GLU A 104 -6.51 -17.14 2.86
CA GLU A 104 -6.06 -15.77 3.05
C GLU A 104 -7.24 -14.79 3.10
N LEU A 105 -8.21 -14.94 2.20
CA LEU A 105 -9.45 -14.14 2.20
C LEU A 105 -10.21 -14.32 3.52
N LYS A 106 -10.40 -15.57 3.96
CA LYS A 106 -11.06 -15.88 5.22
C LYS A 106 -10.34 -15.27 6.42
N ALA A 107 -9.01 -15.33 6.43
CA ALA A 107 -8.20 -14.72 7.48
C ALA A 107 -8.32 -13.19 7.49
N ALA A 108 -8.34 -12.56 6.31
CA ALA A 108 -8.52 -11.11 6.16
C ALA A 108 -9.88 -10.64 6.66
N VAL A 109 -10.95 -11.35 6.28
CA VAL A 109 -12.30 -11.10 6.77
C VAL A 109 -12.38 -11.29 8.29
N GLY A 110 -11.76 -12.33 8.83
CA GLY A 110 -11.71 -12.56 10.27
C GLY A 110 -11.02 -11.43 11.05
N ARG A 111 -9.93 -10.86 10.49
CA ARG A 111 -9.25 -9.68 11.07
C ARG A 111 -10.16 -8.45 11.05
N PHE A 112 -10.88 -8.24 9.95
CA PHE A 112 -11.88 -7.17 9.87
C PHE A 112 -12.96 -7.34 10.94
N GLU A 113 -13.58 -8.51 11.04
CA GLU A 113 -14.65 -8.76 12.02
C GLU A 113 -14.19 -8.57 13.46
N ALA A 114 -12.98 -9.04 13.80
CA ALA A 114 -12.39 -8.84 15.12
C ALA A 114 -12.22 -7.34 15.44
N ARG A 115 -11.67 -6.57 14.48
CA ARG A 115 -11.45 -5.13 14.64
C ARG A 115 -12.76 -4.33 14.64
N PHE A 116 -13.74 -4.75 13.86
CA PHE A 116 -15.06 -4.12 13.79
C PHE A 116 -15.83 -4.28 15.11
N ARG A 117 -15.75 -5.44 15.76
CA ARG A 117 -16.33 -5.67 17.09
C ARG A 117 -15.65 -4.86 18.21
N GLU A 118 -14.36 -4.57 18.08
CA GLU A 118 -13.65 -3.70 19.02
C GLU A 118 -13.94 -2.21 18.77
N SER A 119 -14.29 -1.82 17.56
CA SER A 119 -14.45 -0.43 17.12
C SER A 119 -15.81 0.19 17.47
N GLU A 120 -16.76 -0.56 18.02
CA GLU A 120 -17.86 0.07 18.78
C GLU A 120 -17.33 0.92 19.96
N LYS A 121 -16.01 0.88 20.20
CA LYS A 121 -15.28 1.65 21.22
C LYS A 121 -13.98 2.24 20.71
N LYS A 122 -13.96 3.17 19.74
CA LYS A 122 -12.89 4.12 19.44
C LYS A 122 -12.18 4.06 18.06
N GLN A 123 -12.27 5.25 17.47
CA GLN A 123 -11.32 5.94 16.59
C GLN A 123 -11.26 5.52 15.13
N PHE A 124 -11.91 6.35 14.32
CA PHE A 124 -11.73 6.48 12.89
C PHE A 124 -10.29 6.91 12.57
N ILE A 125 -9.70 6.23 11.61
CA ILE A 125 -8.45 6.64 10.98
C ILE A 125 -8.81 7.68 9.94
N ASP A 126 -8.18 8.84 9.99
CA ASP A 126 -8.36 9.90 9.02
C ASP A 126 -7.69 9.51 7.69
N PHE A 127 -8.49 8.94 6.77
CA PHE A 127 -8.05 8.57 5.42
C PHE A 127 -7.60 9.78 4.60
N ASN A 128 -7.99 11.01 4.97
CA ASN A 128 -7.50 12.21 4.33
C ASN A 128 -6.02 12.48 4.63
N GLU A 129 -5.52 12.10 5.82
CA GLU A 129 -4.07 12.11 6.08
C GLU A 129 -3.33 11.10 5.19
N VAL A 130 -3.98 10.00 4.90
CA VAL A 130 -3.45 8.94 4.07
C VAL A 130 -3.43 9.32 2.60
N ALA A 131 -4.51 9.89 2.08
CA ALA A 131 -4.58 10.43 0.73
C ALA A 131 -3.54 11.54 0.52
N LYS A 132 -3.37 12.45 1.51
CA LYS A 132 -2.31 13.47 1.49
C LYS A 132 -0.90 12.88 1.45
N LEU A 133 -0.67 11.72 2.02
CA LEU A 133 0.62 11.03 1.95
C LEU A 133 0.87 10.37 0.57
N LEU A 134 -0.20 10.05 -0.16
CA LEU A 134 -0.13 9.39 -1.47
C LEU A 134 -0.36 10.33 -2.65
N GLY A 135 -1.21 11.35 -2.47
CA GLY A 135 -1.66 12.27 -3.52
C GLY A 135 -0.80 13.52 -3.71
N ASN A 136 0.28 13.70 -2.97
CA ASN A 136 1.24 14.77 -3.22
C ASN A 136 2.40 14.23 -4.08
N PRO A 137 2.40 14.42 -5.41
CA PRO A 137 3.51 14.03 -6.26
C PRO A 137 4.77 14.90 -6.05
N ILE A 138 4.73 15.90 -5.17
CA ILE A 138 5.86 16.83 -4.92
C ILE A 138 5.98 17.21 -3.43
N THR A 139 5.96 16.24 -2.53
CA THR A 139 6.83 16.31 -1.36
C THR A 139 7.82 15.18 -1.55
N HIS A 140 9.09 15.53 -1.77
CA HIS A 140 10.19 14.58 -1.81
C HIS A 140 10.13 13.70 -0.56
N ASN A 141 9.43 12.56 -0.65
CA ASN A 141 9.48 11.52 0.37
C ASN A 141 10.82 10.82 0.20
N TYR A 142 11.81 11.36 0.87
CA TYR A 142 13.15 10.78 0.87
C TYR A 142 13.09 9.36 1.41
N LYS A 143 13.84 8.46 0.77
CA LYS A 143 13.94 7.07 1.23
C LYS A 143 14.54 7.03 2.63
N SER A 144 13.83 6.41 3.56
CA SER A 144 14.29 6.21 4.94
C SER A 144 15.02 4.87 5.12
N ARG A 145 15.06 4.01 4.09
CA ARG A 145 15.63 2.66 4.18
C ARG A 145 16.22 2.22 2.85
N TYR A 146 17.31 1.47 2.93
CA TYR A 146 17.97 0.81 1.79
C TYR A 146 18.15 -0.66 2.06
N THR A 147 18.05 -1.49 1.02
CA THR A 147 18.31 -2.93 1.09
C THR A 147 19.64 -3.24 0.42
N ALA A 148 20.40 -4.13 1.03
CA ALA A 148 21.61 -4.69 0.43
C ALA A 148 21.62 -6.20 0.54
N LYS A 149 22.14 -6.88 -0.46
CA LYS A 149 22.34 -8.32 -0.46
C LYS A 149 23.59 -8.67 0.36
N VAL A 150 23.43 -9.49 1.39
CA VAL A 150 24.51 -9.97 2.25
C VAL A 150 24.52 -11.50 2.20
N GLY A 151 25.37 -12.06 1.34
CA GLY A 151 25.31 -13.48 1.00
C GLY A 151 24.01 -13.81 0.26
N GLU A 152 23.24 -14.76 0.79
CA GLU A 152 21.93 -15.14 0.23
C GLU A 152 20.74 -14.37 0.84
N HIS A 153 20.99 -13.45 1.78
CA HIS A 153 19.93 -12.73 2.48
C HIS A 153 19.89 -11.25 2.09
N LEU A 154 18.68 -10.69 2.02
CA LEU A 154 18.46 -9.25 1.92
C LEU A 154 18.47 -8.65 3.33
N LYS A 155 19.27 -7.62 3.54
CA LYS A 155 19.35 -6.88 4.78
C LYS A 155 18.89 -5.46 4.58
N LEU A 156 18.08 -4.97 5.52
CA LEU A 156 17.49 -3.61 5.49
C LEU A 156 18.33 -2.69 6.39
N PHE A 157 18.64 -1.49 5.88
CA PHE A 157 19.39 -0.45 6.60
C PHE A 157 18.58 0.84 6.61
N HIS A 158 18.39 1.42 7.80
CA HIS A 158 17.80 2.75 7.95
C HIS A 158 18.81 3.82 7.56
N THR A 159 18.34 4.92 6.91
CA THR A 159 19.19 6.04 6.51
C THR A 159 19.93 6.67 7.67
N ASP A 160 19.33 6.71 8.87
CA ASP A 160 19.94 7.22 10.10
C ASP A 160 21.21 6.47 10.52
N ALA A 161 21.34 5.20 10.10
CA ALA A 161 22.52 4.37 10.39
C ALA A 161 23.58 4.45 9.27
N ILE A 162 23.28 5.16 8.17
CA ILE A 162 24.17 5.24 7.01
C ILE A 162 24.97 6.54 7.09
N LYS A 163 26.29 6.39 7.10
CA LYS A 163 27.22 7.51 7.16
C LYS A 163 27.42 8.20 5.81
N LEU A 164 27.55 7.41 4.73
CA LEU A 164 27.73 7.92 3.39
C LEU A 164 27.40 6.85 2.34
N PHE A 165 27.15 7.32 1.12
CA PHE A 165 27.07 6.50 -0.09
C PHE A 165 28.24 6.85 -1.01
N TYR A 166 28.80 5.84 -1.69
CA TYR A 166 29.88 6.06 -2.65
C TYR A 166 29.83 5.04 -3.78
N SER A 167 30.45 5.40 -4.90
CA SER A 167 30.61 4.48 -6.02
C SER A 167 32.05 4.01 -6.14
N GLU A 168 32.22 2.69 -6.29
CA GLU A 168 33.52 2.06 -6.53
C GLU A 168 33.33 0.87 -7.47
N ASN A 169 34.22 0.69 -8.45
CA ASN A 169 34.22 -0.44 -9.38
C ASN A 169 32.85 -0.68 -10.06
N LYS A 170 32.16 0.40 -10.48
CA LYS A 170 30.81 0.39 -11.07
C LYS A 170 29.68 -0.09 -10.13
N GLY A 171 29.93 -0.26 -8.85
CA GLY A 171 28.95 -0.57 -7.83
C GLY A 171 28.68 0.65 -6.95
N THR A 172 27.48 0.75 -6.40
CA THR A 172 27.13 1.73 -5.39
C THR A 172 27.07 1.07 -4.02
N TYR A 173 27.72 1.68 -3.06
CA TYR A 173 27.85 1.15 -1.70
C TYR A 173 27.30 2.11 -0.68
N LEU A 174 26.66 1.59 0.36
CA LEU A 174 26.39 2.31 1.59
C LEU A 174 27.46 1.95 2.64
N ASN A 175 27.91 2.94 3.38
CA ASN A 175 28.82 2.79 4.52
C ASN A 175 28.06 3.11 5.81
N LEU A 176 28.16 2.22 6.79
CA LEU A 176 27.57 2.43 8.12
C LEU A 176 28.55 3.11 9.07
N GLU A 177 28.05 3.69 10.15
CA GLU A 177 28.87 4.30 11.20
C GLU A 177 29.91 3.33 11.80
N ASN A 178 29.60 2.03 11.81
CA ASN A 178 30.53 0.99 12.27
C ASN A 178 31.62 0.60 11.24
N GLY A 179 31.71 1.35 10.12
CA GLY A 179 32.71 1.17 9.07
C GLY A 179 32.43 0.03 8.07
N ARG A 180 31.30 -0.67 8.18
CA ARG A 180 30.96 -1.74 7.24
C ARG A 180 30.32 -1.17 5.97
N ASN A 181 30.71 -1.76 4.82
CA ASN A 181 30.20 -1.40 3.51
C ASN A 181 29.29 -2.48 2.95
N TYR A 182 28.24 -2.07 2.25
CA TYR A 182 27.31 -2.99 1.60
C TYR A 182 26.96 -2.49 0.20
N LEU A 183 27.01 -3.39 -0.78
CA LEU A 183 26.61 -3.11 -2.15
C LEU A 183 25.10 -2.99 -2.22
N ILE A 184 24.61 -1.93 -2.86
CA ILE A 184 23.17 -1.68 -3.10
C ILE A 184 22.86 -1.67 -4.59
N ASP A 185 21.64 -2.04 -4.94
CA ASP A 185 21.15 -2.04 -6.32
C ASP A 185 20.49 -0.70 -6.66
N SER A 186 21.25 0.39 -6.51
CA SER A 186 20.83 1.74 -6.88
C SER A 186 22.00 2.49 -7.49
N LYS A 187 21.75 3.34 -8.48
CA LYS A 187 22.79 4.20 -9.04
C LYS A 187 23.06 5.38 -8.11
N LEU A 188 24.33 5.79 -7.97
CA LEU A 188 24.69 6.90 -7.10
C LEU A 188 23.99 8.20 -7.48
N GLU A 189 23.77 8.41 -8.78
CA GLU A 189 23.06 9.59 -9.31
C GLU A 189 21.61 9.64 -8.84
N SER A 190 20.93 8.49 -8.79
CA SER A 190 19.53 8.40 -8.35
C SER A 190 19.36 8.68 -6.85
N LEU A 191 20.40 8.44 -6.06
CA LEU A 191 20.35 8.68 -4.60
C LEU A 191 20.17 10.17 -4.25
N MET A 192 20.59 11.09 -5.14
CA MET A 192 20.41 12.53 -4.93
C MET A 192 18.94 12.93 -4.89
N GLU A 193 18.09 12.21 -5.61
CA GLU A 193 16.64 12.44 -5.63
C GLU A 193 15.91 11.68 -4.51
N GLU A 194 16.54 10.62 -4.01
CA GLU A 194 15.97 9.71 -3.02
C GLU A 194 16.29 10.06 -1.56
N LEU A 195 17.40 10.80 -1.33
CA LEU A 195 17.92 11.12 0.00
C LEU A 195 17.53 12.53 0.46
N ASP A 196 17.27 12.68 1.77
CA ASP A 196 16.98 13.97 2.38
C ASP A 196 18.22 14.90 2.28
N PRO A 197 18.15 16.04 1.55
CA PRO A 197 19.26 16.97 1.42
C PRO A 197 19.67 17.65 2.74
N LYS A 198 18.87 17.50 3.80
CA LYS A 198 19.25 17.94 5.16
C LYS A 198 20.20 16.95 5.85
N GLN A 199 20.19 15.69 5.44
CA GLN A 199 21.03 14.64 6.01
C GLN A 199 22.20 14.28 5.08
N PHE A 200 21.97 14.31 3.77
CA PHE A 200 22.94 13.88 2.77
C PHE A 200 23.16 14.97 1.73
N PHE A 201 24.41 15.26 1.42
CA PHE A 201 24.80 16.18 0.37
C PHE A 201 25.96 15.62 -0.45
N ARG A 202 26.04 16.03 -1.71
CA ARG A 202 27.11 15.59 -2.61
C ARG A 202 28.41 16.31 -2.31
N ILE A 203 29.50 15.57 -2.20
CA ILE A 203 30.83 16.13 -1.90
C ILE A 203 31.69 16.27 -3.16
N SER A 204 31.44 15.42 -4.19
CA SER A 204 32.23 15.44 -5.45
C SER A 204 31.36 15.00 -6.62
#